data_7ec4dcf5ede6738739e7ca7748e46e8e
#
_entry.id   7ec4dcf5ede6738739e7ca7748e46e8e
#
_cell.length_a   1.000
_cell.length_b   1.000
_cell.length_c   1.000
_cell.angle_alpha   90.00
_cell.angle_beta   90.00
_cell.angle_gamma   90.00
#
_symmetry.space_group_name_H-M   'P 1'
#
loop_
_entity.id
_entity.type
_entity.pdbx_description
1 polymer ?
#
loop_
_entity_poly.entity_id
_entity_poly.type
_entity_poly.pdbx_seq_one_letter_code
_entity_poly.pdbx_strand_id
1 'polypeptide(L)'
;MLVFDEVVTGFRIAWGGAQERYGVIPDLATYGKAMAGGFPMACLVGRAEVMGALDGRRLSRKEVAWASGTLNGNPISAAAGLAALGVLAQPGTYEHLHHIGGRLRAGLIEAGRRHGFPTQALGEDSVFGIRFIENPDVKNWLDPQAHDHALGLRWGIECLKRGLLVNPNEKFCISLAHTDADVDRTLEICDAAFAAIR
;
A
#
# COMPACT_ATOMS: atom_id res chain seq x y z
N MET A 1 23.28 -5.82 -5.57
CA MET A 1 22.62 -5.01 -4.54
C MET A 1 21.11 -5.11 -4.75
N LEU A 2 20.36 -5.50 -3.73
CA LEU A 2 18.90 -5.56 -3.72
C LEU A 2 18.37 -4.36 -2.92
N VAL A 3 17.44 -3.60 -3.51
CA VAL A 3 16.83 -2.43 -2.88
C VAL A 3 15.30 -2.64 -2.84
N PHE A 4 14.70 -2.55 -1.66
CA PHE A 4 13.26 -2.56 -1.50
C PHE A 4 12.72 -1.14 -1.38
N ASP A 5 11.79 -0.77 -2.26
CA ASP A 5 10.96 0.40 -2.06
C ASP A 5 9.76 0.01 -1.17
N GLU A 6 9.94 0.23 0.12
CA GLU A 6 8.92 -0.04 1.17
C GLU A 6 8.09 1.22 1.51
N VAL A 7 8.11 2.24 0.66
CA VAL A 7 7.37 3.48 0.91
C VAL A 7 5.86 3.23 1.03
N VAL A 8 5.33 2.20 0.38
CA VAL A 8 3.92 1.78 0.49
C VAL A 8 3.75 0.57 1.42
N THR A 9 4.63 -0.40 1.31
CA THR A 9 4.50 -1.71 1.98
C THR A 9 5.02 -1.70 3.42
N GLY A 10 6.02 -0.89 3.71
CA GLY A 10 6.60 -0.77 5.05
C GLY A 10 5.59 -0.33 6.09
N PHE A 11 5.53 -1.05 7.21
CA PHE A 11 4.57 -0.84 8.30
C PHE A 11 3.09 -0.92 7.87
N ARG A 12 2.81 -1.43 6.67
CA ARG A 12 1.44 -1.57 6.15
C ARG A 12 1.02 -3.02 6.01
N ILE A 13 1.83 -3.85 5.36
CA ILE A 13 1.49 -5.26 5.12
C ILE A 13 1.92 -6.18 6.26
N ALA A 14 2.92 -5.77 7.00
CA ALA A 14 3.42 -6.37 8.24
C ALA A 14 4.20 -5.29 9.01
N TRP A 15 4.58 -5.55 10.25
CA TRP A 15 5.42 -4.65 11.04
C TRP A 15 6.77 -4.38 10.34
N GLY A 16 7.43 -5.43 9.87
CA GLY A 16 8.67 -5.32 9.08
C GLY A 16 8.46 -5.12 7.58
N GLY A 17 7.23 -4.87 7.12
CA GLY A 17 6.94 -4.65 5.71
C GLY A 17 7.09 -5.89 4.84
N ALA A 18 7.51 -5.70 3.58
CA ALA A 18 7.71 -6.79 2.63
C ALA A 18 8.87 -7.72 3.02
N GLN A 19 9.87 -7.20 3.72
CA GLN A 19 10.97 -8.02 4.24
C GLN A 19 10.46 -9.14 5.14
N GLU A 20 9.61 -8.78 6.10
CA GLU A 20 8.99 -9.75 7.02
C GLU A 20 7.99 -10.63 6.27
N ARG A 21 7.11 -10.04 5.46
CA ARG A 21 6.04 -10.73 4.77
C ARG A 21 6.53 -11.82 3.83
N TYR A 22 7.65 -11.58 3.13
CA TYR A 22 8.21 -12.50 2.15
C TYR A 22 9.50 -13.21 2.58
N GLY A 23 10.01 -12.90 3.77
CA GLY A 23 11.24 -13.50 4.29
C GLY A 23 12.50 -13.14 3.50
N VAL A 24 12.52 -11.97 2.85
CA VAL A 24 13.64 -11.50 2.04
C VAL A 24 14.20 -10.22 2.61
N ILE A 25 15.48 -10.21 2.98
CA ILE A 25 16.17 -9.04 3.52
C ILE A 25 16.98 -8.36 2.40
N PRO A 26 16.65 -7.10 2.02
CA PRO A 26 17.39 -6.36 1.02
C PRO A 26 18.70 -5.78 1.58
N ASP A 27 19.56 -5.29 0.70
CA ASP A 27 20.74 -4.52 1.08
C ASP A 27 20.38 -3.10 1.54
N LEU A 28 19.34 -2.51 0.93
CA LEU A 28 18.75 -1.21 1.30
C LEU A 28 17.22 -1.28 1.23
N ALA A 29 16.56 -0.50 2.08
CA ALA A 29 15.11 -0.28 2.01
C ALA A 29 14.75 1.19 2.26
N THR A 30 13.73 1.69 1.55
CA THR A 30 13.17 3.04 1.76
C THR A 30 11.81 2.94 2.43
N TYR A 31 11.54 3.80 3.40
CA TYR A 31 10.28 3.88 4.14
C TYR A 31 9.68 5.28 4.12
N GLY A 32 8.37 5.38 4.28
CA GLY A 32 7.64 6.64 4.34
C GLY A 32 6.17 6.41 4.67
N LYS A 33 5.31 7.31 4.26
CA LYS A 33 3.82 7.21 4.34
C LYS A 33 3.30 6.72 5.69
N ALA A 34 2.96 5.43 5.83
CA ALA A 34 2.38 4.86 7.05
C ALA A 34 3.26 5.09 8.29
N MET A 35 4.59 5.00 8.14
CA MET A 35 5.56 5.25 9.20
C MET A 35 5.40 6.64 9.85
N ALA A 36 5.04 7.64 9.07
CA ALA A 36 5.03 9.03 9.49
C ALA A 36 3.67 9.54 9.98
N GLY A 37 2.62 8.73 9.98
CA GLY A 37 1.29 9.13 10.44
C GLY A 37 0.71 10.37 9.74
N GLY A 38 1.07 10.60 8.46
CA GLY A 38 0.62 11.75 7.66
C GLY A 38 1.59 12.94 7.68
N PHE A 39 2.66 12.91 8.45
CA PHE A 39 3.68 13.97 8.46
C PHE A 39 4.80 13.71 7.44
N PRO A 40 5.53 14.76 7.00
CA PRO A 40 6.60 14.62 6.01
C PRO A 40 7.84 13.97 6.64
N MET A 41 7.95 12.65 6.49
CA MET A 41 9.08 11.85 6.93
C MET A 41 9.32 10.69 5.98
N ALA A 42 10.58 10.41 5.73
CA ALA A 42 11.04 9.21 5.04
C ALA A 42 12.35 8.76 5.66
N CYS A 43 12.70 7.50 5.51
CA CYS A 43 14.01 7.01 5.88
C CYS A 43 14.57 6.01 4.87
N LEU A 44 15.89 5.95 4.84
CA LEU A 44 16.68 4.95 4.15
C LEU A 44 17.38 4.13 5.21
N VAL A 45 17.26 2.83 5.13
CA VAL A 45 17.93 1.87 6.03
C VAL A 45 18.62 0.79 5.20
N GLY A 46 19.61 0.12 5.79
CA GLY A 46 20.28 -0.98 5.10
C GLY A 46 21.51 -1.48 5.82
N ARG A 47 22.27 -2.32 5.14
CA ARG A 47 23.50 -2.90 5.65
C ARG A 47 24.52 -1.82 6.00
N ALA A 48 25.24 -2.00 7.10
CA ALA A 48 26.22 -1.03 7.59
C ALA A 48 27.31 -0.71 6.54
N GLU A 49 27.73 -1.72 5.76
CA GLU A 49 28.73 -1.54 4.70
C GLU A 49 28.24 -0.57 3.62
N VAL A 50 26.94 -0.67 3.24
CA VAL A 50 26.33 0.17 2.22
C VAL A 50 26.03 1.57 2.81
N MET A 51 25.45 1.62 4.01
CA MET A 51 25.13 2.87 4.70
C MET A 51 26.38 3.66 5.09
N GLY A 52 27.53 3.01 5.20
CA GLY A 52 28.83 3.66 5.40
C GLY A 52 29.20 4.68 4.32
N ALA A 53 28.60 4.60 3.13
CA ALA A 53 28.74 5.61 2.07
C ALA A 53 28.19 7.00 2.46
N LEU A 54 27.36 7.09 3.51
CA LEU A 54 26.84 8.35 4.05
C LEU A 54 27.76 8.97 5.12
N ASP A 55 28.79 8.24 5.60
CA ASP A 55 29.64 8.71 6.69
C ASP A 55 30.81 9.57 6.19
N GLY A 56 30.60 10.87 6.15
CA GLY A 56 31.61 11.85 5.74
C GLY A 56 32.85 11.92 6.64
N ARG A 57 32.88 11.19 7.78
CA ARG A 57 34.08 11.06 8.62
C ARG A 57 35.04 9.99 8.10
N ARG A 58 34.50 9.04 7.34
CA ARG A 58 35.25 7.90 6.79
C ARG A 58 35.70 8.10 5.35
N LEU A 59 35.01 8.95 4.62
CA LEU A 59 35.19 9.11 3.19
C LEU A 59 35.54 10.56 2.85
N SER A 60 36.27 10.76 1.77
CA SER A 60 36.49 12.09 1.22
C SER A 60 35.17 12.67 0.71
N ARG A 61 35.11 14.01 0.55
CA ARG A 61 33.91 14.69 0.00
C ARG A 61 33.50 14.18 -1.40
N LYS A 62 34.42 13.55 -2.15
CA LYS A 62 34.13 12.99 -3.47
C LYS A 62 33.54 11.59 -3.44
N GLU A 63 33.71 10.91 -2.31
CA GLU A 63 33.29 9.49 -2.14
C GLU A 63 32.02 9.36 -1.30
N VAL A 64 31.67 10.39 -0.51
CA VAL A 64 30.49 10.35 0.34
C VAL A 64 29.22 10.57 -0.49
N ALA A 65 28.22 9.71 -0.30
CA ALA A 65 26.89 9.93 -0.83
C ALA A 65 26.19 11.05 -0.03
N TRP A 66 25.84 12.13 -0.72
CA TRP A 66 25.23 13.29 -0.07
C TRP A 66 23.74 13.05 0.18
N ALA A 67 23.34 13.01 1.44
CA ALA A 67 21.93 12.93 1.86
C ALA A 67 21.54 14.23 2.56
N SER A 68 20.74 15.05 1.89
CA SER A 68 20.29 16.35 2.39
C SER A 68 18.81 16.58 2.05
N GLY A 69 18.10 17.25 2.93
CA GLY A 69 16.73 17.69 2.73
C GLY A 69 16.30 18.64 3.84
N THR A 70 15.55 19.67 3.48
CA THR A 70 15.12 20.73 4.42
C THR A 70 14.37 20.19 5.64
N LEU A 71 13.62 19.09 5.45
CA LEU A 71 12.82 18.45 6.51
C LEU A 71 13.53 17.29 7.22
N ASN A 72 14.80 17.02 6.87
CA ASN A 72 15.56 15.97 7.52
C ASN A 72 15.71 16.25 9.03
N GLY A 73 15.34 15.25 9.86
CA GLY A 73 15.41 15.38 11.30
C GLY A 73 14.36 16.32 11.92
N ASN A 74 13.29 16.66 11.18
CA ASN A 74 12.22 17.49 11.71
C ASN A 74 11.60 16.85 12.96
N PRO A 75 11.65 17.52 14.14
CA PRO A 75 11.23 16.93 15.40
C PRO A 75 9.71 16.67 15.46
N ILE A 76 8.89 17.46 14.78
CA ILE A 76 7.44 17.26 14.73
C ILE A 76 7.14 15.99 13.96
N SER A 77 7.74 15.81 12.80
CA SER A 77 7.59 14.57 12.01
C SER A 77 8.10 13.34 12.76
N ALA A 78 9.22 13.47 13.48
CA ALA A 78 9.77 12.39 14.29
C ALA A 78 8.82 12.01 15.45
N ALA A 79 8.24 12.97 16.13
CA ALA A 79 7.25 12.74 17.19
C ALA A 79 5.98 12.06 16.65
N ALA A 80 5.47 12.52 15.50
CA ALA A 80 4.33 11.89 14.82
C ALA A 80 4.64 10.45 14.38
N GLY A 81 5.84 10.21 13.83
CA GLY A 81 6.30 8.88 13.47
C GLY A 81 6.38 7.94 14.66
N LEU A 82 6.95 8.38 15.80
CA LEU A 82 7.00 7.59 17.02
C LEU A 82 5.59 7.23 17.52
N ALA A 83 4.64 8.17 17.49
CA ALA A 83 3.26 7.92 17.88
C ALA A 83 2.58 6.91 16.93
N ALA A 84 2.73 7.08 15.62
CA ALA A 84 2.18 6.16 14.62
C ALA A 84 2.75 4.75 14.76
N LEU A 85 4.07 4.62 14.90
CA LEU A 85 4.72 3.34 15.10
C LEU A 85 4.30 2.69 16.43
N GLY A 86 4.09 3.47 17.49
CA GLY A 86 3.56 2.98 18.77
C GLY A 86 2.17 2.35 18.63
N VAL A 87 1.31 2.88 17.75
CA VAL A 87 0.00 2.29 17.44
C VAL A 87 0.17 1.03 16.58
N LEU A 88 1.00 1.10 15.55
CA LEU A 88 1.20 -0.02 14.62
C LEU A 88 1.87 -1.23 15.27
N ALA A 89 2.64 -1.03 16.35
CA ALA A 89 3.27 -2.10 17.12
C ALA A 89 2.33 -2.84 18.08
N GLN A 90 1.07 -2.38 18.22
CA GLN A 90 0.14 -3.03 19.16
C GLN A 90 -0.26 -4.42 18.66
N PRO A 91 -0.42 -5.41 19.56
CA PRO A 91 -0.98 -6.70 19.20
C PRO A 91 -2.36 -6.56 18.55
N GLY A 92 -2.65 -7.40 17.55
CA GLY A 92 -3.92 -7.37 16.82
C GLY A 92 -3.99 -6.37 15.67
N THR A 93 -3.02 -5.47 15.53
CA THR A 93 -3.00 -4.43 14.48
C THR A 93 -3.03 -5.04 13.08
N TYR A 94 -2.13 -5.95 12.79
CA TYR A 94 -2.03 -6.54 11.44
C TYR A 94 -3.11 -7.57 11.19
N GLU A 95 -3.54 -8.30 12.21
CA GLU A 95 -4.70 -9.19 12.15
C GLU A 95 -5.96 -8.42 11.74
N HIS A 96 -6.20 -7.24 12.32
CA HIS A 96 -7.32 -6.37 11.94
C HIS A 96 -7.18 -5.88 10.50
N LEU A 97 -6.01 -5.37 10.09
CA LEU A 97 -5.77 -4.90 8.73
C LEU A 97 -6.01 -6.00 7.69
N HIS A 98 -5.54 -7.22 7.96
CA HIS A 98 -5.73 -8.36 7.09
C HIS A 98 -7.19 -8.83 7.06
N HIS A 99 -7.88 -8.83 8.21
CA HIS A 99 -9.30 -9.16 8.29
C HIS A 99 -10.15 -8.21 7.42
N ILE A 100 -10.04 -6.90 7.65
CA ILE A 100 -10.81 -5.87 6.92
C ILE A 100 -10.49 -5.90 5.42
N GLY A 101 -9.21 -5.93 5.08
CA GLY A 101 -8.77 -5.95 3.68
C GLY A 101 -9.14 -7.23 2.95
N GLY A 102 -8.98 -8.38 3.60
CA GLY A 102 -9.35 -9.68 3.03
C GLY A 102 -10.85 -9.79 2.73
N ARG A 103 -11.71 -9.34 3.66
CA ARG A 103 -13.16 -9.24 3.43
C ARG A 103 -13.49 -8.35 2.23
N LEU A 104 -12.90 -7.17 2.19
CA LEU A 104 -13.15 -6.22 1.09
C LEU A 104 -12.70 -6.79 -0.26
N ARG A 105 -11.50 -7.37 -0.34
CA ARG A 105 -10.98 -8.01 -1.56
C ARG A 105 -11.90 -9.12 -2.07
N ALA A 106 -12.28 -10.05 -1.19
CA ALA A 106 -13.16 -11.15 -1.54
C ALA A 106 -14.53 -10.65 -2.02
N GLY A 107 -15.12 -9.69 -1.32
CA GLY A 107 -16.40 -9.12 -1.68
C GLY A 107 -16.40 -8.36 -3.01
N LEU A 108 -15.31 -7.63 -3.32
CA LEU A 108 -15.17 -6.94 -4.61
C LEU A 108 -15.03 -7.89 -5.80
N ILE A 109 -14.25 -8.97 -5.64
CA ILE A 109 -14.13 -10.02 -6.66
C ILE A 109 -15.50 -10.66 -6.91
N GLU A 110 -16.21 -11.03 -5.84
CA GLU A 110 -17.52 -11.66 -5.93
C GLU A 110 -18.58 -10.73 -6.55
N ALA A 111 -18.58 -9.44 -6.18
CA ALA A 111 -19.47 -8.44 -6.77
C ALA A 111 -19.22 -8.31 -8.28
N GLY A 112 -17.97 -8.16 -8.71
CA GLY A 112 -17.63 -8.12 -10.13
C GLY A 112 -18.08 -9.38 -10.88
N ARG A 113 -17.82 -10.54 -10.33
CA ARG A 113 -18.23 -11.84 -10.89
C ARG A 113 -19.76 -11.94 -11.07
N ARG A 114 -20.55 -11.51 -10.08
CA ARG A 114 -22.03 -11.53 -10.17
C ARG A 114 -22.56 -10.69 -11.32
N HIS A 115 -21.88 -9.59 -11.64
CA HIS A 115 -22.26 -8.70 -12.74
C HIS A 115 -21.58 -9.03 -14.07
N GLY A 116 -20.79 -10.12 -14.15
CA GLY A 116 -20.16 -10.60 -15.38
C GLY A 116 -18.86 -9.85 -15.74
N PHE A 117 -18.23 -9.17 -14.79
CA PHE A 117 -16.95 -8.51 -15.00
C PHE A 117 -15.78 -9.35 -14.50
N PRO A 118 -14.71 -9.54 -15.29
CA PRO A 118 -13.52 -10.27 -14.90
C PRO A 118 -12.73 -9.44 -13.89
N THR A 119 -13.03 -9.60 -12.60
CA THR A 119 -12.51 -8.76 -11.52
C THR A 119 -11.48 -9.53 -10.70
N GLN A 120 -10.32 -8.93 -10.54
CA GLN A 120 -9.27 -9.42 -9.63
C GLN A 120 -8.84 -8.33 -8.66
N ALA A 121 -8.46 -8.73 -7.44
CA ALA A 121 -7.89 -7.85 -6.42
C ALA A 121 -6.42 -8.26 -6.18
N LEU A 122 -5.50 -7.53 -6.79
CA LEU A 122 -4.07 -7.83 -6.79
C LEU A 122 -3.33 -7.03 -5.71
N GLY A 123 -2.55 -7.70 -4.90
CA GLY A 123 -1.78 -7.12 -3.80
C GLY A 123 -2.02 -7.85 -2.47
N GLU A 124 -1.64 -7.20 -1.38
CA GLU A 124 -1.83 -7.68 -0.01
C GLU A 124 -3.14 -7.13 0.58
N ASP A 125 -3.68 -7.76 1.62
CA ASP A 125 -4.98 -7.41 2.17
C ASP A 125 -5.08 -5.95 2.61
N SER A 126 -4.02 -5.40 3.18
CA SER A 126 -3.99 -4.00 3.62
C SER A 126 -3.69 -3.00 2.51
N VAL A 127 -3.26 -3.47 1.32
CA VAL A 127 -3.02 -2.64 0.13
C VAL A 127 -3.14 -3.47 -1.15
N PHE A 128 -4.17 -3.20 -1.94
CA PHE A 128 -4.45 -3.94 -3.17
C PHE A 128 -5.08 -3.04 -4.24
N GLY A 129 -5.02 -3.47 -5.49
CA GLY A 129 -5.69 -2.80 -6.61
C GLY A 129 -6.72 -3.69 -7.28
N ILE A 130 -7.86 -3.13 -7.65
CA ILE A 130 -8.83 -3.82 -8.50
C ILE A 130 -8.38 -3.75 -9.94
N ARG A 131 -8.44 -4.90 -10.62
CA ARG A 131 -8.10 -5.03 -12.04
C ARG A 131 -9.19 -5.83 -12.76
N PHE A 132 -9.60 -5.31 -13.92
CA PHE A 132 -10.55 -5.98 -14.81
C PHE A 132 -9.76 -6.72 -15.88
N ILE A 133 -9.36 -7.94 -15.55
CA ILE A 133 -8.55 -8.84 -16.40
C ILE A 133 -9.07 -10.26 -16.28
N GLU A 134 -9.10 -10.97 -17.41
CA GLU A 134 -9.54 -12.37 -17.44
C GLU A 134 -8.45 -13.35 -16.95
N ASN A 135 -7.19 -12.99 -17.12
CA ASN A 135 -6.08 -13.85 -16.71
C ASN A 135 -6.01 -13.99 -15.18
N PRO A 136 -6.29 -15.17 -14.60
CA PRO A 136 -6.22 -15.40 -13.16
C PRO A 136 -4.77 -15.55 -12.64
N ASP A 137 -3.82 -15.79 -13.53
CA ASP A 137 -2.43 -16.12 -13.21
C ASP A 137 -1.50 -14.94 -13.48
N VAL A 138 -1.61 -13.93 -12.61
CA VAL A 138 -0.77 -12.73 -12.66
C VAL A 138 0.57 -13.01 -11.99
N LYS A 139 1.65 -13.12 -12.76
CA LYS A 139 3.00 -13.48 -12.28
C LYS A 139 3.99 -12.33 -12.23
N ASN A 140 3.77 -11.29 -13.01
CA ASN A 140 4.71 -10.19 -13.15
C ASN A 140 3.99 -8.88 -13.47
N TRP A 141 4.73 -7.78 -13.52
CA TRP A 141 4.18 -6.43 -13.78
C TRP A 141 3.51 -6.28 -15.17
N LEU A 142 3.88 -7.08 -16.14
CA LEU A 142 3.34 -6.97 -17.50
C LEU A 142 1.94 -7.58 -17.62
N ASP A 143 1.62 -8.59 -16.80
CA ASP A 143 0.34 -9.27 -16.86
C ASP A 143 -0.85 -8.32 -16.59
N PRO A 144 -0.81 -7.42 -15.57
CA PRO A 144 -1.87 -6.45 -15.34
C PRO A 144 -2.01 -5.35 -16.41
N GLN A 145 -1.10 -5.25 -17.37
CA GLN A 145 -1.21 -4.27 -18.47
C GLN A 145 -2.41 -4.54 -19.38
N ALA A 146 -2.94 -5.76 -19.37
CA ALA A 146 -4.18 -6.11 -20.05
C ALA A 146 -5.46 -5.62 -19.33
N HIS A 147 -5.33 -4.85 -18.25
CA HIS A 147 -6.45 -4.29 -17.50
C HIS A 147 -7.28 -3.31 -18.36
N ASP A 148 -8.60 -3.48 -18.34
CA ASP A 148 -9.51 -2.53 -18.95
C ASP A 148 -9.60 -1.23 -18.11
N HIS A 149 -8.77 -0.26 -18.46
CA HIS A 149 -8.71 1.04 -17.79
C HIS A 149 -10.01 1.85 -17.96
N ALA A 150 -10.70 1.74 -19.10
CA ALA A 150 -11.92 2.47 -19.36
C ALA A 150 -13.07 1.93 -18.49
N LEU A 151 -13.16 0.62 -18.33
CA LEU A 151 -14.09 -0.02 -17.42
C LEU A 151 -13.80 0.38 -15.97
N GLY A 152 -12.53 0.37 -15.57
CA GLY A 152 -12.11 0.81 -14.23
C GLY A 152 -12.51 2.25 -13.93
N LEU A 153 -12.36 3.15 -14.90
CA LEU A 153 -12.77 4.54 -14.75
C LEU A 153 -14.30 4.67 -14.61
N ARG A 154 -15.06 3.99 -15.47
CA ARG A 154 -16.54 3.99 -15.41
C ARG A 154 -17.03 3.49 -14.05
N TRP A 155 -16.50 2.37 -13.58
CA TRP A 155 -16.84 1.81 -12.28
C TRP A 155 -16.52 2.78 -11.13
N GLY A 156 -15.32 3.38 -11.13
CA GLY A 156 -14.93 4.35 -10.11
C GLY A 156 -15.80 5.60 -10.07
N ILE A 157 -16.24 6.11 -11.23
CA ILE A 157 -17.19 7.22 -11.33
C ILE A 157 -18.54 6.85 -10.71
N GLU A 158 -19.04 5.63 -10.97
CA GLU A 158 -20.29 5.17 -10.36
C GLU A 158 -20.18 4.96 -8.85
N CYS A 159 -19.02 4.52 -8.34
CA CYS A 159 -18.73 4.50 -6.90
C CYS A 159 -18.78 5.92 -6.31
N LEU A 160 -18.12 6.88 -6.94
CA LEU A 160 -18.09 8.28 -6.50
C LEU A 160 -19.48 8.91 -6.44
N LYS A 161 -20.33 8.69 -7.46
CA LYS A 161 -21.72 9.15 -7.47
C LYS A 161 -22.56 8.62 -6.30
N ARG A 162 -22.16 7.47 -5.73
CA ARG A 162 -22.81 6.83 -4.58
C ARG A 162 -22.15 7.14 -3.24
N GLY A 163 -21.20 8.09 -3.24
CA GLY A 163 -20.54 8.58 -2.03
C GLY A 163 -19.30 7.79 -1.60
N LEU A 164 -18.77 6.90 -2.44
CA LEU A 164 -17.53 6.18 -2.20
C LEU A 164 -16.40 6.78 -3.05
N LEU A 165 -15.46 7.44 -2.39
CA LEU A 165 -14.25 7.94 -3.05
C LEU A 165 -13.26 6.78 -3.25
N VAL A 166 -13.17 6.31 -4.47
CA VAL A 166 -12.10 5.42 -4.94
C VAL A 166 -11.30 6.10 -6.04
N ASN A 167 -9.99 5.89 -6.07
CA ASN A 167 -9.20 6.32 -7.19
C ASN A 167 -9.23 5.21 -8.26
N PRO A 168 -9.90 5.43 -9.39
CA PRO A 168 -10.01 4.40 -10.43
C PRO A 168 -8.63 3.92 -10.89
N ASN A 169 -8.51 2.60 -11.09
CA ASN A 169 -7.26 1.96 -11.52
C ASN A 169 -6.08 2.06 -10.55
N GLU A 170 -6.28 2.63 -9.38
CA GLU A 170 -5.29 2.75 -8.32
C GLU A 170 -5.50 1.69 -7.23
N LYS A 171 -4.85 1.87 -6.10
CA LYS A 171 -4.88 0.96 -4.97
C LYS A 171 -5.82 1.41 -3.87
N PHE A 172 -6.45 0.44 -3.23
CA PHE A 172 -7.08 0.58 -1.93
C PHE A 172 -6.02 0.49 -0.84
N CYS A 173 -6.16 1.33 0.18
CA CYS A 173 -5.31 1.27 1.36
C CYS A 173 -6.19 1.17 2.60
N ILE A 174 -6.03 0.08 3.34
CA ILE A 174 -6.78 -0.16 4.57
C ILE A 174 -6.06 0.49 5.75
N SER A 175 -6.83 1.05 6.68
CA SER A 175 -6.32 1.62 7.93
C SER A 175 -7.01 1.02 9.13
N LEU A 176 -6.46 1.24 10.31
CA LEU A 176 -7.05 0.78 11.58
C LEU A 176 -8.40 1.44 11.92
N ALA A 177 -8.75 2.53 11.24
CA ALA A 177 -10.03 3.19 11.42
C ALA A 177 -11.20 2.51 10.68
N HIS A 178 -10.91 1.65 9.70
CA HIS A 178 -11.96 0.93 8.98
C HIS A 178 -12.54 -0.19 9.85
N THR A 179 -13.85 -0.32 9.80
CA THR A 179 -14.65 -1.32 10.51
C THR A 179 -15.30 -2.29 9.54
N ASP A 180 -15.88 -3.37 10.07
CA ASP A 180 -16.69 -4.29 9.26
C ASP A 180 -17.91 -3.59 8.63
N ALA A 181 -18.50 -2.61 9.31
CA ALA A 181 -19.61 -1.83 8.77
C ALA A 181 -19.18 -0.96 7.56
N ASP A 182 -17.94 -0.43 7.59
CA ASP A 182 -17.39 0.30 6.44
C ASP A 182 -17.16 -0.63 5.25
N VAL A 183 -16.73 -1.87 5.49
CA VAL A 183 -16.60 -2.90 4.44
C VAL A 183 -17.97 -3.22 3.84
N ASP A 184 -18.98 -3.49 4.66
CA ASP A 184 -20.34 -3.81 4.21
C ASP A 184 -20.89 -2.69 3.35
N ARG A 185 -20.79 -1.45 3.82
CA ARG A 185 -21.22 -0.27 3.08
C ARG A 185 -20.46 -0.07 1.77
N THR A 186 -19.16 -0.29 1.78
CA THR A 186 -18.33 -0.21 0.57
C THR A 186 -18.76 -1.25 -0.46
N LEU A 187 -19.00 -2.47 -0.03
CA LEU A 187 -19.43 -3.57 -0.92
C LEU A 187 -20.82 -3.32 -1.50
N GLU A 188 -21.77 -2.78 -0.74
CA GLU A 188 -23.09 -2.36 -1.26
C GLU A 188 -22.96 -1.32 -2.39
N ILE A 189 -22.13 -0.30 -2.18
CA ILE A 189 -21.90 0.74 -3.18
C ILE A 189 -21.22 0.18 -4.41
N CYS A 190 -20.20 -0.66 -4.24
CA CYS A 190 -19.47 -1.25 -5.34
C CYS A 190 -20.34 -2.20 -6.17
N ASP A 191 -21.18 -2.98 -5.54
CA ASP A 191 -22.15 -3.86 -6.22
C ASP A 191 -23.16 -3.05 -7.06
N ALA A 192 -23.72 -1.97 -6.49
CA ALA A 192 -24.59 -1.06 -7.21
C ALA A 192 -23.87 -0.32 -8.37
N ALA A 193 -22.58 -0.03 -8.21
CA ALA A 193 -21.76 0.56 -9.27
C ALA A 193 -21.52 -0.44 -10.42
N PHE A 194 -21.26 -1.70 -10.14
CA PHE A 194 -21.16 -2.77 -11.14
C PHE A 194 -22.49 -2.92 -11.92
N ALA A 195 -23.60 -2.94 -11.21
CA ALA A 195 -24.93 -3.01 -11.86
C ALA A 195 -25.16 -1.84 -12.84
N ALA A 196 -24.68 -0.64 -12.52
CA ALA A 196 -24.88 0.55 -13.32
C ALA A 196 -24.01 0.66 -14.57
N ILE A 197 -22.92 -0.10 -14.66
CA ILE A 197 -22.00 -0.09 -15.81
C ILE A 197 -22.15 -1.31 -16.73
N ARG A 198 -23.07 -2.21 -16.40
CA ARG A 198 -23.42 -3.43 -17.15
C ARG A 198 -23.99 -3.19 -18.54
#